data_580bb3707dd7313cd7c330de8879b1ac
#
_entry.id   580bb3707dd7313cd7c330de8879b1ac
#
_cell.length_a   1.000
_cell.length_b   1.000
_cell.length_c   1.000
_cell.angle_alpha   90.00
_cell.angle_beta   90.00
_cell.angle_gamma   90.00
#
_symmetry.space_group_name_H-M   'P 1'
#
loop_
_entity.id
_entity.type
_entity.pdbx_description
1 polymer ?
#
loop_
_entity_poly.entity_id
_entity_poly.type
_entity_poly.pdbx_seq_one_letter_code
_entity_poly.pdbx_strand_id
1 'polypeptide(L)'
;MSNIKKFRIKSFKNNKSILKLEKISLKFGRKLILDNLDLKLNNGQILGLLGPNGVGKSTIFNIITGLISPDFGSVSINSEKVNEYPIFERTLKYKIGMCPQNGGFFHDLTVYENLKAIGEITIPNQSYRDEKIDSLISKFELDPIRDIKADFLSGGQ
;
A
#
# COMPACT_ATOMS: atom_id res chain seq x y z
N MET A 1 -10.95 -4.65 23.14
CA MET A 1 -9.68 -3.90 23.06
C MET A 1 -8.89 -4.44 21.88
N SER A 2 -8.57 -3.61 20.88
CA SER A 2 -7.81 -4.07 19.71
C SER A 2 -6.36 -4.36 20.14
N ASN A 3 -5.90 -5.62 19.97
CA ASN A 3 -4.53 -6.03 20.31
C ASN A 3 -3.47 -5.58 19.28
N ILE A 4 -3.72 -4.48 18.58
CA ILE A 4 -2.77 -3.92 17.61
C ILE A 4 -1.77 -3.05 18.37
N LYS A 5 -0.51 -3.49 18.43
CA LYS A 5 0.60 -2.68 18.94
C LYS A 5 1.16 -1.80 17.81
N LYS A 6 1.23 -0.49 18.04
CA LYS A 6 1.87 0.47 17.13
C LYS A 6 3.35 0.58 17.53
N PHE A 7 4.26 0.37 16.57
CA PHE A 7 5.67 0.70 16.73
C PHE A 7 6.01 1.92 15.88
N ARG A 8 6.63 2.92 16.51
CA ARG A 8 7.03 4.16 15.85
C ARG A 8 8.55 4.15 15.70
N ILE A 9 9.03 4.08 14.46
CA ILE A 9 10.46 4.21 14.15
C ILE A 9 10.71 5.68 13.77
N LYS A 10 11.71 6.31 14.39
CA LYS A 10 12.23 7.70 14.26
C LYS A 10 11.40 8.68 13.42
N SER A 11 11.02 9.80 14.04
CA SER A 11 10.38 10.93 13.35
C SER A 11 11.41 11.80 12.65
N PHE A 12 11.26 11.99 11.35
CA PHE A 12 11.84 13.13 10.66
C PHE A 12 11.12 14.41 11.09
N LYS A 13 11.83 15.55 11.09
CA LYS A 13 11.33 16.84 11.63
C LYS A 13 10.11 17.46 10.93
N ASN A 14 9.50 16.82 9.96
CA ASN A 14 8.35 17.35 9.25
C ASN A 14 7.04 16.83 9.88
N ASN A 15 6.36 17.69 10.64
CA ASN A 15 5.15 17.35 11.41
C ASN A 15 3.86 17.31 10.57
N LYS A 16 3.93 17.46 9.24
CA LYS A 16 2.75 17.40 8.38
C LYS A 16 2.20 15.97 8.32
N SER A 17 0.97 15.80 8.78
CA SER A 17 0.28 14.50 8.67
C SER A 17 -0.08 14.23 7.22
N ILE A 18 0.33 13.06 6.70
CA ILE A 18 -0.02 12.59 5.36
C ILE A 18 -1.17 11.59 5.39
N LEU A 19 -1.37 10.90 6.51
CA LEU A 19 -2.46 9.94 6.71
C LEU A 19 -2.99 10.05 8.13
N LYS A 20 -4.31 10.10 8.27
CA LYS A 20 -5.01 10.10 9.55
C LYS A 20 -6.25 9.21 9.46
N LEU A 21 -6.37 8.29 10.40
CA LEU A 21 -7.57 7.52 10.68
C LEU A 21 -8.09 8.00 12.02
N GLU A 22 -9.37 8.32 12.10
CA GLU A 22 -10.02 8.80 13.32
C GLU A 22 -11.24 7.95 13.63
N LYS A 23 -11.23 7.36 14.82
CA LYS A 23 -12.34 6.56 15.38
C LYS A 23 -12.86 5.48 14.43
N ILE A 24 -11.94 4.83 13.69
CA ILE A 24 -12.31 3.79 12.74
C ILE A 24 -12.86 2.57 13.47
N SER A 25 -14.09 2.23 13.13
CA SER A 25 -14.73 0.99 13.58
C SER A 25 -15.28 0.23 12.39
N LEU A 26 -15.13 -1.11 12.43
CA LEU A 26 -15.60 -2.01 11.35
C LEU A 26 -15.99 -3.36 11.93
N LYS A 27 -17.14 -3.87 11.46
CA LYS A 27 -17.63 -5.22 11.75
C LYS A 27 -17.73 -6.05 10.47
N PHE A 28 -17.44 -7.33 10.54
CA PHE A 28 -17.82 -8.31 9.54
C PHE A 28 -18.91 -9.21 10.11
N GLY A 29 -20.14 -8.99 9.68
CA GLY A 29 -21.31 -9.59 10.28
C GLY A 29 -21.42 -9.22 11.78
N ARG A 30 -21.36 -10.21 12.66
CA ARG A 30 -21.40 -9.99 14.11
C ARG A 30 -20.02 -9.77 14.76
N LYS A 31 -18.94 -9.97 14.01
CA LYS A 31 -17.58 -9.89 14.55
C LYS A 31 -17.03 -8.47 14.40
N LEU A 32 -16.71 -7.84 15.53
CA LEU A 32 -16.01 -6.57 15.58
C LEU A 32 -14.53 -6.82 15.23
N ILE A 33 -14.05 -6.15 14.17
CA ILE A 33 -12.67 -6.27 13.67
C ILE A 33 -11.83 -5.09 14.14
N LEU A 34 -12.36 -3.88 13.99
CA LEU A 34 -11.71 -2.65 14.46
C LEU A 34 -12.69 -1.91 15.37
N ASP A 35 -12.18 -1.42 16.48
CA ASP A 35 -12.95 -0.69 17.49
C ASP A 35 -12.26 0.63 17.81
N ASN A 36 -12.89 1.72 17.38
CA ASN A 36 -12.47 3.09 17.69
C ASN A 36 -10.96 3.35 17.47
N LEU A 37 -10.42 2.85 16.33
CA LEU A 37 -9.00 2.92 16.01
C LEU A 37 -8.61 4.32 15.55
N ASP A 38 -7.61 4.90 16.20
CA ASP A 38 -6.91 6.09 15.75
C ASP A 38 -5.51 5.73 15.25
N LEU A 39 -5.13 6.29 14.09
CA LEU A 39 -3.80 6.13 13.52
C LEU A 39 -3.39 7.42 12.82
N LYS A 40 -2.14 7.82 13.01
CA LYS A 40 -1.56 8.98 12.34
C LYS A 40 -0.19 8.64 11.79
N LEU A 41 0.06 9.03 10.53
CA LEU A 41 1.35 8.94 9.86
C LEU A 41 1.74 10.31 9.34
N ASN A 42 2.92 10.77 9.70
CA ASN A 42 3.47 12.04 9.21
C ASN A 42 4.41 11.78 8.03
N ASN A 43 4.66 12.84 7.26
CA ASN A 43 5.59 12.75 6.12
C ASN A 43 6.97 12.25 6.56
N GLY A 44 7.56 11.34 5.77
CA GLY A 44 8.85 10.72 6.04
C GLY A 44 8.86 9.70 7.19
N GLN A 45 7.71 9.33 7.75
CA GLN A 45 7.63 8.31 8.80
C GLN A 45 7.40 6.92 8.21
N ILE A 46 7.97 5.91 8.89
CA ILE A 46 7.63 4.51 8.72
C ILE A 46 6.82 4.07 9.94
N LEU A 47 5.69 3.42 9.71
CA LEU A 47 4.82 2.91 10.76
C LEU A 47 4.66 1.40 10.61
N GLY A 48 5.08 0.65 11.63
CA GLY A 48 4.83 -0.79 11.73
C GLY A 48 3.51 -1.09 12.44
N LEU A 49 2.70 -1.98 11.88
CA LEU A 49 1.51 -2.54 12.51
C LEU A 49 1.81 -3.97 12.95
N LEU A 50 1.88 -4.20 14.26
CA LEU A 50 2.18 -5.50 14.85
C LEU A 50 0.97 -6.07 15.59
N GLY A 51 0.83 -7.38 15.55
CA GLY A 51 -0.23 -8.10 16.21
C GLY A 51 -0.43 -9.51 15.62
N PRO A 52 -1.19 -10.38 16.28
CA PRO A 52 -1.48 -11.73 15.78
C PRO A 52 -2.23 -11.72 14.45
N ASN A 53 -2.25 -12.89 13.79
CA ASN A 53 -3.03 -13.05 12.57
C ASN A 53 -4.53 -12.85 12.86
N GLY A 54 -5.25 -12.25 11.91
CA GLY A 54 -6.69 -11.99 12.06
C GLY A 54 -7.08 -10.80 12.94
N VAL A 55 -6.11 -10.04 13.50
CA VAL A 55 -6.40 -8.89 14.38
C VAL A 55 -6.85 -7.63 13.64
N GLY A 56 -6.89 -7.64 12.31
CA GLY A 56 -7.34 -6.49 11.50
C GLY A 56 -6.24 -5.68 10.82
N LYS A 57 -4.97 -6.14 10.83
CA LYS A 57 -3.86 -5.41 10.15
C LYS A 57 -4.13 -5.17 8.67
N SER A 58 -4.45 -6.21 7.91
CA SER A 58 -4.78 -6.10 6.47
C SER A 58 -6.06 -5.28 6.25
N THR A 59 -7.01 -5.34 7.17
CA THR A 59 -8.24 -4.54 7.13
C THR A 59 -7.94 -3.04 7.20
N ILE A 60 -6.97 -2.63 8.02
CA ILE A 60 -6.53 -1.23 8.08
C ILE A 60 -5.98 -0.77 6.73
N PHE A 61 -5.13 -1.57 6.07
CA PHE A 61 -4.62 -1.23 4.74
C PHE A 61 -5.75 -1.14 3.70
N ASN A 62 -6.70 -2.07 3.74
CA ASN A 62 -7.86 -2.05 2.84
C ASN A 62 -8.75 -0.81 3.07
N ILE A 63 -8.89 -0.34 4.30
CA ILE A 63 -9.60 0.92 4.61
C ILE A 63 -8.81 2.13 4.10
N ILE A 64 -7.50 2.16 4.27
CA ILE A 64 -6.65 3.26 3.78
C ILE A 64 -6.73 3.37 2.25
N THR A 65 -6.64 2.24 1.55
CA THR A 65 -6.71 2.21 0.09
C THR A 65 -8.11 2.46 -0.46
N GLY A 66 -9.16 2.29 0.35
CA GLY A 66 -10.56 2.44 -0.07
C GLY A 66 -11.17 1.17 -0.65
N LEU A 67 -10.50 0.03 -0.48
CA LEU A 67 -11.07 -1.29 -0.84
C LEU A 67 -12.22 -1.68 0.10
N ILE A 68 -12.17 -1.23 1.35
CA ILE A 68 -13.22 -1.43 2.36
C ILE A 68 -13.55 -0.08 2.98
N SER A 69 -14.85 0.23 3.08
CA SER A 69 -15.34 1.38 3.84
C SER A 69 -15.53 1.00 5.31
N PRO A 70 -15.09 1.82 6.26
CA PRO A 70 -15.37 1.59 7.67
C PRO A 70 -16.85 1.88 7.98
N ASP A 71 -17.41 1.22 8.99
CA ASP A 71 -18.78 1.50 9.46
C ASP A 71 -18.84 2.87 10.14
N PHE A 72 -17.79 3.25 10.87
CA PHE A 72 -17.67 4.54 11.55
C PHE A 72 -16.25 5.08 11.45
N GLY A 73 -16.14 6.40 11.58
CA GLY A 73 -14.88 7.11 11.58
C GLY A 73 -14.52 7.72 10.23
N SER A 74 -13.33 8.30 10.15
CA SER A 74 -12.87 8.98 8.95
C SER A 74 -11.43 8.65 8.60
N VAL A 75 -11.18 8.60 7.29
CA VAL A 75 -9.84 8.50 6.69
C VAL A 75 -9.53 9.82 6.02
N SER A 76 -8.39 10.41 6.35
CA SER A 76 -7.90 11.63 5.71
C SER A 76 -6.49 11.40 5.15
N ILE A 77 -6.27 11.83 3.91
CA ILE A 77 -4.98 11.80 3.22
C ILE A 77 -4.61 13.22 2.83
N ASN A 78 -3.42 13.68 3.19
CA ASN A 78 -2.99 15.07 2.99
C ASN A 78 -3.99 16.10 3.51
N SER A 79 -4.65 15.80 4.65
CA SER A 79 -5.69 16.61 5.31
C SER A 79 -7.04 16.65 4.57
N GLU A 80 -7.21 15.91 3.50
CA GLU A 80 -8.48 15.76 2.77
C GLU A 80 -9.18 14.48 3.20
N LYS A 81 -10.47 14.56 3.56
CA LYS A 81 -11.29 13.39 3.91
C LYS A 81 -11.62 12.58 2.64
N VAL A 82 -11.28 11.28 2.67
CA VAL A 82 -11.34 10.43 1.46
C VAL A 82 -12.32 9.26 1.58
N ASN A 83 -13.21 9.26 2.57
CA ASN A 83 -14.13 8.14 2.77
C ASN A 83 -14.95 7.79 1.52
N GLU A 84 -15.41 8.82 0.79
CA GLU A 84 -16.24 8.68 -0.41
C GLU A 84 -15.44 8.38 -1.69
N TYR A 85 -14.10 8.47 -1.63
CA TYR A 85 -13.28 8.25 -2.81
C TYR A 85 -13.04 6.76 -3.01
N PRO A 86 -13.37 6.22 -4.19
CA PRO A 86 -13.08 4.83 -4.53
C PRO A 86 -11.58 4.58 -4.64
N ILE A 87 -11.17 3.31 -4.59
CA ILE A 87 -9.77 2.89 -4.58
C ILE A 87 -8.94 3.50 -5.72
N PHE A 88 -9.47 3.54 -6.94
CA PHE A 88 -8.74 4.06 -8.10
C PHE A 88 -8.47 5.57 -7.99
N GLU A 89 -9.41 6.36 -7.47
CA GLU A 89 -9.19 7.79 -7.24
C GLU A 89 -8.15 8.03 -6.15
N ARG A 90 -8.21 7.27 -5.04
CA ARG A 90 -7.22 7.41 -3.96
C ARG A 90 -5.82 7.06 -4.45
N THR A 91 -5.66 5.96 -5.20
CA THR A 91 -4.36 5.50 -5.69
C THR A 91 -3.76 6.48 -6.69
N LEU A 92 -4.54 6.98 -7.64
CA LEU A 92 -4.08 7.95 -8.64
C LEU A 92 -3.80 9.33 -8.02
N LYS A 93 -4.76 9.88 -7.27
CA LYS A 93 -4.67 11.24 -6.70
C LYS A 93 -3.56 11.38 -5.65
N TYR A 94 -3.44 10.39 -4.76
CA TYR A 94 -2.47 10.45 -3.66
C TYR A 94 -1.23 9.58 -3.88
N LYS A 95 -1.12 8.94 -5.04
CA LYS A 95 0.00 8.07 -5.44
C LYS A 95 0.27 6.99 -4.39
N ILE A 96 -0.79 6.30 -3.97
CA ILE A 96 -0.69 5.21 -3.00
C ILE A 96 -0.26 3.95 -3.74
N GLY A 97 0.89 3.40 -3.39
CA GLY A 97 1.31 2.06 -3.80
C GLY A 97 0.99 1.04 -2.70
N MET A 98 0.57 -0.15 -3.08
CA MET A 98 0.34 -1.27 -2.18
C MET A 98 1.07 -2.50 -2.70
N CYS A 99 1.87 -3.13 -1.84
CA CYS A 99 2.44 -4.44 -2.09
C CYS A 99 1.62 -5.47 -1.30
N PRO A 100 0.82 -6.33 -1.95
CA PRO A 100 0.07 -7.37 -1.26
C PRO A 100 0.99 -8.48 -0.77
N GLN A 101 0.53 -9.27 0.21
CA GLN A 101 1.30 -10.35 0.82
C GLN A 101 1.70 -11.45 -0.18
N ASN A 102 0.87 -11.68 -1.19
CA ASN A 102 1.06 -12.70 -2.22
C ASN A 102 1.69 -12.13 -3.52
N GLY A 103 2.57 -11.14 -3.41
CA GLY A 103 3.34 -10.58 -4.52
C GLY A 103 2.61 -9.45 -5.26
N GLY A 104 1.46 -9.68 -5.87
CA GLY A 104 0.73 -8.68 -6.67
C GLY A 104 1.33 -8.46 -8.06
N PHE A 105 1.96 -9.48 -8.62
CA PHE A 105 2.52 -9.53 -9.97
C PHE A 105 1.83 -10.61 -10.80
N PHE A 106 2.01 -10.54 -12.11
CA PHE A 106 1.50 -11.50 -13.07
C PHE A 106 2.48 -12.67 -13.14
N HIS A 107 2.07 -13.83 -12.64
CA HIS A 107 2.92 -15.01 -12.47
C HIS A 107 3.51 -15.53 -13.78
N ASP A 108 2.73 -15.50 -14.87
CA ASP A 108 3.13 -15.96 -16.20
C ASP A 108 4.03 -15.00 -16.97
N LEU A 109 4.14 -13.76 -16.51
CA LEU A 109 5.00 -12.74 -17.10
C LEU A 109 6.39 -12.76 -16.47
N THR A 110 7.40 -12.39 -17.27
CA THR A 110 8.77 -12.17 -16.79
C THR A 110 8.84 -10.95 -15.86
N VAL A 111 9.95 -10.75 -15.18
CA VAL A 111 10.21 -9.54 -14.37
C VAL A 111 10.06 -8.29 -15.23
N TYR A 112 10.67 -8.29 -16.43
CA TYR A 112 10.58 -7.17 -17.35
C TYR A 112 9.16 -6.89 -17.80
N GLU A 113 8.42 -7.93 -18.19
CA GLU A 113 7.04 -7.80 -18.64
C GLU A 113 6.10 -7.31 -17.55
N ASN A 114 6.31 -7.73 -16.29
CA ASN A 114 5.59 -7.21 -15.14
C ASN A 114 5.80 -5.70 -14.96
N LEU A 115 7.06 -5.26 -14.99
CA LEU A 115 7.38 -3.83 -14.91
C LEU A 115 6.80 -3.05 -16.09
N LYS A 116 6.85 -3.63 -17.30
CA LYS A 116 6.28 -3.02 -18.51
C LYS A 116 4.77 -2.88 -18.42
N ALA A 117 4.04 -3.92 -17.99
CA ALA A 117 2.59 -3.89 -17.85
C ALA A 117 2.13 -2.78 -16.89
N ILE A 118 2.78 -2.64 -15.72
CA ILE A 118 2.48 -1.55 -14.79
C ILE A 118 2.92 -0.19 -15.36
N GLY A 119 4.06 -0.16 -16.04
CA GLY A 119 4.57 1.04 -16.70
C GLY A 119 3.59 1.59 -17.77
N GLU A 120 2.98 0.71 -18.56
CA GLU A 120 2.00 1.09 -19.59
C GLU A 120 0.74 1.75 -18.98
N ILE A 121 0.31 1.31 -17.82
CA ILE A 121 -0.84 1.90 -17.10
C ILE A 121 -0.48 3.26 -16.49
N THR A 122 0.75 3.41 -15.98
CA THR A 122 1.12 4.55 -15.11
C THR A 122 1.92 5.64 -15.81
N ILE A 123 2.59 5.34 -16.93
CA ILE A 123 3.51 6.23 -17.64
C ILE A 123 3.13 6.26 -19.13
N PRO A 124 2.38 7.27 -19.60
CA PRO A 124 1.93 7.34 -21.00
C PRO A 124 3.08 7.49 -22.01
N ASN A 125 4.14 8.24 -21.66
CA ASN A 125 5.27 8.46 -22.56
C ASN A 125 6.16 7.22 -22.62
N GLN A 126 6.27 6.62 -23.82
CA GLN A 126 6.99 5.37 -24.03
C GLN A 126 8.48 5.48 -23.72
N SER A 127 9.16 6.50 -24.26
CA SER A 127 10.61 6.66 -24.07
C SER A 127 10.96 6.82 -22.58
N TYR A 128 10.21 7.64 -21.86
CA TYR A 128 10.40 7.82 -20.42
C TYR A 128 10.06 6.54 -19.62
N ARG A 129 9.06 5.80 -20.06
CA ARG A 129 8.69 4.51 -19.45
C ARG A 129 9.81 3.49 -19.57
N ASP A 130 10.38 3.33 -20.78
CA ASP A 130 11.42 2.35 -21.05
C ASP A 130 12.70 2.71 -20.26
N GLU A 131 13.11 3.97 -20.25
CA GLU A 131 14.21 4.46 -19.41
C GLU A 131 13.97 4.19 -17.92
N LYS A 132 12.74 4.41 -17.45
CA LYS A 132 12.37 4.17 -16.05
C LYS A 132 12.44 2.70 -15.68
N ILE A 133 11.98 1.79 -16.56
CA ILE A 133 12.03 0.35 -16.36
C ILE A 133 13.50 -0.10 -16.26
N ASP A 134 14.34 0.29 -17.21
CA ASP A 134 15.75 -0.09 -17.21
C ASP A 134 16.48 0.46 -15.96
N SER A 135 16.16 1.70 -15.56
CA SER A 135 16.66 2.26 -14.29
C SER A 135 16.24 1.47 -13.05
N LEU A 136 15.01 0.95 -13.02
CA LEU A 136 14.53 0.10 -11.91
C LEU A 136 15.24 -1.26 -11.92
N ILE A 137 15.38 -1.89 -13.09
CA ILE A 137 16.08 -3.18 -13.24
C ILE A 137 17.51 -3.04 -12.71
N SER A 138 18.25 -2.03 -13.17
CA SER A 138 19.60 -1.78 -12.70
C SER A 138 19.67 -1.45 -11.21
N LYS A 139 18.78 -0.57 -10.72
CA LYS A 139 18.78 -0.14 -9.30
C LYS A 139 18.53 -1.27 -8.32
N PHE A 140 17.68 -2.23 -8.70
CA PHE A 140 17.33 -3.38 -7.87
C PHE A 140 18.11 -4.65 -8.24
N GLU A 141 19.15 -4.53 -9.11
CA GLU A 141 20.02 -5.63 -9.53
C GLU A 141 19.23 -6.82 -10.12
N LEU A 142 18.19 -6.51 -10.91
CA LEU A 142 17.30 -7.51 -11.49
C LEU A 142 17.77 -8.04 -12.86
N ASP A 143 18.88 -7.54 -13.41
CA ASP A 143 19.40 -7.96 -14.72
C ASP A 143 19.54 -9.49 -14.85
N PRO A 144 20.05 -10.24 -13.85
CA PRO A 144 20.20 -11.68 -13.95
C PRO A 144 18.88 -12.46 -14.03
N ILE A 145 17.79 -11.86 -13.59
CA ILE A 145 16.45 -12.48 -13.54
C ILE A 145 15.44 -11.78 -14.43
N ARG A 146 15.88 -10.81 -15.24
CA ARG A 146 15.03 -9.96 -16.08
C ARG A 146 14.00 -10.74 -16.90
N ASP A 147 14.45 -11.85 -17.52
CA ASP A 147 13.65 -12.66 -18.43
C ASP A 147 13.11 -13.93 -17.78
N ILE A 148 13.23 -14.06 -16.45
CA ILE A 148 12.66 -15.16 -15.69
C ILE A 148 11.20 -14.81 -15.35
N LYS A 149 10.29 -15.78 -15.55
CA LYS A 149 8.89 -15.65 -15.14
C LYS A 149 8.79 -15.50 -13.63
N ALA A 150 7.87 -14.64 -13.20
CA ALA A 150 7.67 -14.34 -11.78
C ALA A 150 7.33 -15.56 -10.92
N ASP A 151 6.68 -16.57 -11.50
CA ASP A 151 6.34 -17.83 -10.80
C ASP A 151 7.57 -18.66 -10.36
N PHE A 152 8.71 -18.45 -11.00
CA PHE A 152 9.97 -19.16 -10.65
C PHE A 152 10.84 -18.40 -9.67
N LEU A 153 10.42 -17.21 -9.22
CA LEU A 153 11.19 -16.40 -8.29
C LEU A 153 10.88 -16.75 -6.84
N SER A 154 11.90 -16.60 -5.99
CA SER A 154 11.68 -16.69 -4.54
C SER A 154 10.97 -15.46 -4.00
N GLY A 155 10.37 -15.57 -2.82
CA GLY A 155 9.69 -14.42 -2.18
C GLY A 155 10.61 -13.23 -1.86
N GLY A 156 11.93 -13.42 -1.88
CA GLY A 156 12.91 -12.35 -1.69
C GLY A 156 13.31 -11.65 -2.99
N GLN A 157 13.17 -12.34 -4.11
CA GLN A 157 13.40 -11.81 -5.46
C GLN A 157 12.16 -11.07 -5.96
#